data_dedfe6c82829497ab310ed499a4ebda4
#
_entry.id   dedfe6c82829497ab310ed499a4ebda4
#
_cell.length_a   1.000
_cell.length_b   1.000
_cell.length_c   1.000
_cell.angle_alpha   90.00
_cell.angle_beta   90.00
_cell.angle_gamma   90.00
#
_symmetry.space_group_name_H-M   'P 1'
#
loop_
_entity.id
_entity.type
_entity.pdbx_description
1 polymer ?
#
loop_
_entity_poly.entity_id
_entity_poly.type
_entity_poly.pdbx_seq_one_letter_code
_entity_poly.pdbx_strand_id
1 'polypeptide(L)'
;EALTHFQSRDAVFLSSAREGGVVIWNSPELYDQLHLIQLLSWYNSEAGRHCQPPELVLVPFLLGLATEEHDLPECLNQRQVVSTEQLQVAEEAWYALTASNPRMLAAMLKQDLSCLPYLKSGLQRLAEEYPDLNGINRTERQILSILSGGESAPGSVFRDSQQLESPQFMGDSSFWLVIKRMVESDTPLIALADG
;
A
#
# COMPACT_ATOMS: atom_id res chain seq x y z
N GLU A 1 -8.90 -21.04 11.75
CA GLU A 1 -9.93 -20.08 11.25
C GLU A 1 -9.36 -19.11 10.22
N ALA A 2 -8.32 -18.29 10.52
CA ALA A 2 -7.79 -17.30 9.58
C ALA A 2 -7.29 -17.95 8.26
N LEU A 3 -6.49 -19.02 8.34
CA LEU A 3 -5.97 -19.71 7.16
C LEU A 3 -7.09 -20.24 6.27
N THR A 4 -8.14 -20.83 6.85
CA THR A 4 -9.29 -21.35 6.11
C THR A 4 -10.04 -20.23 5.39
N HIS A 5 -10.13 -19.06 6.02
CA HIS A 5 -10.74 -17.88 5.42
C HIS A 5 -9.95 -17.37 4.21
N PHE A 6 -8.62 -17.27 4.33
CA PHE A 6 -7.76 -16.90 3.20
C PHE A 6 -7.82 -17.91 2.05
N GLN A 7 -7.80 -19.21 2.34
CA GLN A 7 -7.95 -20.25 1.33
C GLN A 7 -9.29 -20.17 0.59
N SER A 8 -10.38 -19.89 1.31
CA SER A 8 -11.71 -19.70 0.70
C SER A 8 -11.73 -18.47 -0.21
N ARG A 9 -11.18 -17.34 0.23
CA ARG A 9 -11.05 -16.12 -0.57
C ARG A 9 -10.26 -16.40 -1.86
N ASP A 10 -9.13 -17.05 -1.74
CA ASP A 10 -8.25 -17.35 -2.88
C ASP A 10 -8.94 -18.31 -3.85
N ALA A 11 -9.72 -19.29 -3.37
CA ALA A 11 -10.49 -20.19 -4.23
C ALA A 11 -11.57 -19.44 -5.03
N VAL A 12 -12.28 -18.50 -4.41
CA VAL A 12 -13.27 -17.64 -5.10
C VAL A 12 -12.59 -16.78 -6.16
N PHE A 13 -11.47 -16.14 -5.84
CA PHE A 13 -10.70 -15.33 -6.80
C PHE A 13 -10.27 -16.17 -8.00
N LEU A 14 -9.67 -17.35 -7.78
CA LEU A 14 -9.18 -18.25 -8.84
C LEU A 14 -10.32 -18.74 -9.73
N SER A 15 -11.48 -19.06 -9.17
CA SER A 15 -12.66 -19.45 -9.96
C SER A 15 -13.13 -18.31 -10.83
N SER A 16 -13.31 -17.11 -10.25
CA SER A 16 -13.74 -15.91 -10.98
C SER A 16 -12.77 -15.54 -12.10
N ALA A 17 -11.46 -15.61 -11.85
CA ALA A 17 -10.45 -15.30 -12.86
C ALA A 17 -10.47 -16.27 -14.05
N ARG A 18 -10.82 -17.54 -13.83
CA ARG A 18 -10.92 -18.56 -14.89
C ARG A 18 -12.22 -18.49 -15.68
N GLU A 19 -13.31 -18.16 -15.01
CA GLU A 19 -14.66 -18.09 -15.62
C GLU A 19 -14.90 -16.76 -16.34
N GLY A 20 -14.05 -15.78 -16.14
CA GLY A 20 -14.09 -14.45 -16.76
C GLY A 20 -14.93 -13.45 -15.99
N GLY A 21 -14.33 -12.34 -15.61
CA GLY A 21 -15.04 -11.21 -15.00
C GLY A 21 -14.52 -10.77 -13.64
N VAL A 22 -13.22 -10.53 -13.51
CA VAL A 22 -12.65 -9.83 -12.34
C VAL A 22 -12.53 -8.35 -12.65
N VAL A 23 -13.16 -7.51 -11.84
CA VAL A 23 -12.98 -6.05 -11.85
C VAL A 23 -12.24 -5.65 -10.58
N ILE A 24 -11.08 -5.04 -10.75
CA ILE A 24 -10.24 -4.56 -9.65
C ILE A 24 -10.51 -3.07 -9.47
N TRP A 25 -10.98 -2.67 -8.30
CA TRP A 25 -11.06 -1.28 -7.91
C TRP A 25 -9.79 -0.91 -7.14
N ASN A 26 -9.19 0.22 -7.50
CA ASN A 26 -7.91 0.63 -6.94
C ASN A 26 -7.85 2.14 -6.69
N SER A 27 -7.37 2.50 -5.52
CA SER A 27 -7.22 3.87 -5.04
C SER A 27 -5.74 4.26 -4.88
N PRO A 28 -5.40 5.55 -4.64
CA PRO A 28 -4.01 5.96 -4.43
C PRO A 28 -3.36 5.43 -3.16
N GLU A 29 -4.13 4.78 -2.26
CA GLU A 29 -3.62 4.27 -0.99
C GLU A 29 -2.53 3.21 -1.20
N LEU A 30 -1.48 3.24 -0.36
CA LEU A 30 -0.36 2.31 -0.49
C LEU A 30 -0.80 0.84 -0.50
N TYR A 31 -1.67 0.43 0.42
CA TYR A 31 -2.09 -0.98 0.50
C TYR A 31 -2.86 -1.42 -0.73
N ASP A 32 -3.67 -0.54 -1.32
CA ASP A 32 -4.34 -0.80 -2.60
C ASP A 32 -3.31 -0.99 -3.71
N GLN A 33 -2.27 -0.16 -3.76
CA GLN A 33 -1.19 -0.30 -4.74
C GLN A 33 -0.41 -1.62 -4.56
N LEU A 34 -0.12 -2.03 -3.32
CA LEU A 34 0.56 -3.29 -3.04
C LEU A 34 -0.30 -4.50 -3.42
N HIS A 35 -1.60 -4.47 -3.13
CA HIS A 35 -2.54 -5.51 -3.54
C HIS A 35 -2.68 -5.55 -5.07
N LEU A 36 -2.73 -4.40 -5.73
CA LEU A 36 -2.81 -4.32 -7.18
C LEU A 36 -1.62 -5.02 -7.84
N ILE A 37 -0.39 -4.65 -7.46
CA ILE A 37 0.80 -5.27 -8.07
C ILE A 37 0.91 -6.76 -7.74
N GLN A 38 0.46 -7.21 -6.57
CA GLN A 38 0.39 -8.63 -6.23
C GLN A 38 -0.58 -9.39 -7.16
N LEU A 39 -1.79 -8.87 -7.34
CA LEU A 39 -2.80 -9.50 -8.18
C LEU A 39 -2.38 -9.51 -9.66
N LEU A 40 -1.89 -8.37 -10.17
CA LEU A 40 -1.46 -8.27 -11.56
C LEU A 40 -0.20 -9.12 -11.85
N SER A 41 0.73 -9.22 -10.90
CA SER A 41 1.87 -10.13 -10.98
C SER A 41 1.42 -11.59 -11.08
N TRP A 42 0.38 -11.97 -10.32
CA TRP A 42 -0.21 -13.30 -10.46
C TRP A 42 -0.81 -13.51 -11.86
N TYR A 43 -1.54 -12.53 -12.41
CA TYR A 43 -2.07 -12.64 -13.78
C TYR A 43 -0.98 -12.79 -14.84
N ASN A 44 0.20 -12.20 -14.64
CA ASN A 44 1.35 -12.36 -15.53
C ASN A 44 2.10 -13.69 -15.35
N SER A 45 1.85 -14.40 -14.25
CA SER A 45 2.47 -15.70 -13.96
C SER A 45 1.96 -16.82 -14.88
N GLU A 46 2.63 -17.97 -14.83
CA GLU A 46 2.21 -19.16 -15.58
C GLU A 46 0.78 -19.62 -15.23
N ALA A 47 0.38 -19.47 -13.98
CA ALA A 47 -0.96 -19.84 -13.51
C ALA A 47 -2.05 -18.85 -13.99
N GLY A 48 -1.74 -17.57 -14.04
CA GLY A 48 -2.69 -16.50 -14.37
C GLY A 48 -2.85 -16.22 -15.86
N ARG A 49 -1.80 -16.43 -16.67
CA ARG A 49 -1.81 -16.08 -18.11
C ARG A 49 -2.84 -16.83 -18.96
N HIS A 50 -3.45 -17.89 -18.43
CA HIS A 50 -4.54 -18.62 -19.07
C HIS A 50 -5.92 -18.09 -18.68
N CYS A 51 -5.97 -17.14 -17.74
CA CYS A 51 -7.17 -16.45 -17.35
C CYS A 51 -7.42 -15.25 -18.24
N GLN A 52 -8.66 -14.77 -18.27
CA GLN A 52 -8.96 -13.50 -18.93
C GLN A 52 -8.31 -12.34 -18.15
N PRO A 53 -7.70 -11.35 -18.83
CA PRO A 53 -7.16 -10.18 -18.15
C PRO A 53 -8.26 -9.50 -17.33
N PRO A 54 -7.97 -9.03 -16.10
CA PRO A 54 -8.95 -8.33 -15.31
C PRO A 54 -9.23 -6.95 -15.90
N GLU A 55 -10.37 -6.38 -15.53
CA GLU A 55 -10.65 -4.96 -15.75
C GLU A 55 -10.21 -4.15 -14.53
N LEU A 56 -9.72 -2.95 -14.73
CA LEU A 56 -9.22 -2.05 -13.70
C LEU A 56 -10.03 -0.75 -13.67
N VAL A 57 -10.52 -0.39 -12.49
CA VAL A 57 -11.12 0.91 -12.17
C VAL A 57 -10.15 1.66 -11.29
N LEU A 58 -9.60 2.76 -11.78
CA LEU A 58 -8.74 3.66 -11.01
C LEU A 58 -9.57 4.85 -10.51
N VAL A 59 -9.62 5.04 -9.19
CA VAL A 59 -10.29 6.19 -8.58
C VAL A 59 -9.27 7.12 -7.92
N PRO A 60 -9.48 8.46 -7.97
CA PRO A 60 -8.53 9.42 -7.39
C PRO A 60 -8.77 9.70 -5.89
N PHE A 61 -9.60 8.90 -5.24
CA PHE A 61 -10.00 9.04 -3.83
C PHE A 61 -9.89 7.71 -3.09
N LEU A 62 -9.87 7.74 -1.77
CA LEU A 62 -9.82 6.54 -0.93
C LEU A 62 -11.17 5.81 -1.00
N LEU A 63 -11.17 4.57 -1.47
CA LEU A 63 -12.40 3.77 -1.64
C LEU A 63 -13.17 3.59 -0.32
N GLY A 64 -12.44 3.41 0.80
CA GLY A 64 -13.06 3.29 2.12
C GLY A 64 -13.75 4.57 2.62
N LEU A 65 -13.51 5.72 1.98
CA LEU A 65 -14.12 7.01 2.29
C LEU A 65 -15.08 7.48 1.17
N ALA A 66 -15.44 6.59 0.24
CA ALA A 66 -16.39 6.92 -0.81
C ALA A 66 -17.75 7.33 -0.21
N THR A 67 -18.31 8.42 -0.71
CA THR A 67 -19.61 8.98 -0.33
C THR A 67 -20.55 9.00 -1.53
N GLU A 68 -21.79 9.42 -1.34
CA GLU A 68 -22.77 9.59 -2.43
C GLU A 68 -22.33 10.64 -3.48
N GLU A 69 -21.37 11.51 -3.14
CA GLU A 69 -20.81 12.49 -4.08
C GLU A 69 -19.88 11.83 -5.11
N HIS A 70 -19.40 10.60 -4.84
CA HIS A 70 -18.56 9.84 -5.75
C HIS A 70 -19.44 8.98 -6.66
N ASP A 71 -19.43 9.28 -7.94
CA ASP A 71 -20.21 8.52 -8.94
C ASP A 71 -19.52 7.17 -9.24
N LEU A 72 -19.70 6.19 -8.36
CA LEU A 72 -19.14 4.85 -8.54
C LEU A 72 -19.64 4.14 -9.80
N PRO A 73 -20.93 4.24 -10.21
CA PRO A 73 -21.38 3.76 -11.51
C PRO A 73 -20.60 4.34 -12.69
N GLU A 74 -20.33 5.64 -12.70
CA GLU A 74 -19.54 6.27 -13.76
C GLU A 74 -18.08 5.80 -13.70
N CYS A 75 -17.46 5.68 -12.52
CA CYS A 75 -16.14 5.09 -12.39
C CYS A 75 -16.08 3.66 -12.97
N LEU A 76 -17.12 2.85 -12.72
CA LEU A 76 -17.23 1.51 -13.29
C LEU A 76 -17.33 1.52 -14.81
N ASN A 77 -18.05 2.48 -15.39
CA ASN A 77 -18.17 2.63 -16.84
C ASN A 77 -16.83 2.97 -17.51
N GLN A 78 -15.93 3.61 -16.77
CA GLN A 78 -14.58 3.99 -17.25
C GLN A 78 -13.53 2.89 -17.05
N ARG A 79 -13.92 1.68 -16.59
CA ARG A 79 -13.02 0.56 -16.41
C ARG A 79 -12.31 0.19 -17.71
N GLN A 80 -11.08 -0.26 -17.59
CA GLN A 80 -10.27 -0.64 -18.74
C GLN A 80 -9.68 -2.04 -18.52
N VAL A 81 -9.58 -2.81 -19.59
CA VAL A 81 -8.86 -4.09 -19.55
C VAL A 81 -7.39 -3.83 -19.26
N VAL A 82 -6.84 -4.54 -18.29
CA VAL A 82 -5.43 -4.42 -17.92
C VAL A 82 -4.54 -4.80 -19.11
N SER A 83 -3.59 -3.92 -19.44
CA SER A 83 -2.67 -4.12 -20.55
C SER A 83 -1.50 -5.03 -20.18
N THR A 84 -0.84 -5.58 -21.20
CA THR A 84 0.40 -6.37 -21.02
C THR A 84 1.49 -5.56 -20.32
N GLU A 85 1.61 -4.27 -20.62
CA GLU A 85 2.57 -3.37 -19.98
C GLU A 85 2.30 -3.24 -18.48
N GLN A 86 1.02 -3.05 -18.09
CA GLN A 86 0.62 -2.98 -16.68
C GLN A 86 0.92 -4.29 -15.94
N LEU A 87 0.69 -5.45 -16.58
CA LEU A 87 1.02 -6.76 -16.00
C LEU A 87 2.52 -6.90 -15.78
N GLN A 88 3.34 -6.50 -16.74
CA GLN A 88 4.79 -6.57 -16.66
C GLN A 88 5.34 -5.65 -15.58
N VAL A 89 4.93 -4.39 -15.56
CA VAL A 89 5.33 -3.42 -14.53
C VAL A 89 4.94 -3.89 -13.15
N ALA A 90 3.75 -4.45 -12.99
CA ALA A 90 3.30 -4.99 -11.71
C ALA A 90 4.13 -6.19 -11.25
N GLU A 91 4.50 -7.11 -12.14
CA GLU A 91 5.38 -8.24 -11.82
C GLU A 91 6.76 -7.77 -11.36
N GLU A 92 7.36 -6.82 -12.09
CA GLU A 92 8.66 -6.25 -11.74
C GLU A 92 8.61 -5.52 -10.38
N ALA A 93 7.53 -4.76 -10.15
CA ALA A 93 7.31 -4.06 -8.87
C ALA A 93 7.10 -5.04 -7.71
N TRP A 94 6.31 -6.09 -7.90
CA TRP A 94 6.10 -7.12 -6.90
C TRP A 94 7.40 -7.88 -6.58
N TYR A 95 8.18 -8.21 -7.60
CA TYR A 95 9.49 -8.82 -7.41
C TYR A 95 10.44 -7.89 -6.63
N ALA A 96 10.49 -6.61 -6.98
CA ALA A 96 11.32 -5.63 -6.29
C ALA A 96 10.91 -5.42 -4.83
N LEU A 97 9.60 -5.43 -4.55
CA LEU A 97 9.04 -5.29 -3.21
C LEU A 97 9.37 -6.50 -2.32
N THR A 98 9.24 -7.71 -2.86
CA THR A 98 9.44 -8.96 -2.11
C THR A 98 10.89 -9.44 -2.07
N ALA A 99 11.79 -8.75 -2.77
CA ALA A 99 13.21 -9.04 -2.76
C ALA A 99 13.83 -8.77 -1.38
N SER A 100 14.81 -9.59 -0.99
CA SER A 100 15.56 -9.39 0.25
C SER A 100 16.47 -8.14 0.25
N ASN A 101 16.67 -7.53 -0.94
CA ASN A 101 17.56 -6.39 -1.13
C ASN A 101 16.75 -5.12 -1.48
N PRO A 102 16.70 -4.09 -0.61
CA PRO A 102 15.96 -2.87 -0.85
C PRO A 102 16.44 -2.05 -2.07
N ARG A 103 17.64 -2.34 -2.59
CA ARG A 103 18.13 -1.70 -3.83
C ARG A 103 17.25 -2.03 -5.04
N MET A 104 16.53 -3.17 -5.02
CA MET A 104 15.60 -3.52 -6.08
C MET A 104 14.44 -2.51 -6.14
N LEU A 105 13.88 -2.13 -4.99
CA LEU A 105 12.86 -1.10 -4.90
C LEU A 105 13.40 0.26 -5.37
N ALA A 106 14.62 0.63 -4.97
CA ALA A 106 15.26 1.87 -5.42
C ALA A 106 15.54 1.90 -6.94
N ALA A 107 15.80 0.74 -7.56
CA ALA A 107 15.93 0.62 -9.01
C ALA A 107 14.57 0.76 -9.72
N MET A 108 13.52 0.12 -9.18
CA MET A 108 12.15 0.20 -9.69
C MET A 108 11.62 1.64 -9.73
N LEU A 109 11.91 2.43 -8.70
CA LEU A 109 11.52 3.85 -8.61
C LEU A 109 12.13 4.76 -9.69
N LYS A 110 13.17 4.29 -10.40
CA LYS A 110 13.81 5.02 -11.52
C LYS A 110 13.17 4.71 -12.87
N GLN A 111 12.31 3.71 -12.93
CA GLN A 111 11.62 3.31 -14.15
C GLN A 111 10.40 4.20 -14.41
N ASP A 112 9.87 4.11 -15.63
CA ASP A 112 8.57 4.68 -15.96
C ASP A 112 7.46 3.76 -15.44
N LEU A 113 6.66 4.27 -14.51
CA LEU A 113 5.53 3.58 -13.88
C LEU A 113 4.20 4.23 -14.25
N SER A 114 4.18 5.09 -15.27
CA SER A 114 3.00 5.90 -15.63
C SER A 114 1.77 5.08 -16.05
N CYS A 115 1.97 3.84 -16.51
CA CYS A 115 0.86 2.94 -16.82
C CYS A 115 0.05 2.51 -15.58
N LEU A 116 0.64 2.67 -14.37
CA LEU A 116 -0.02 2.50 -13.06
C LEU A 116 0.18 3.81 -12.26
N PRO A 117 -0.66 4.82 -12.45
CA PRO A 117 -0.37 6.22 -12.12
C PRO A 117 -0.12 6.50 -10.62
N TYR A 118 -0.68 5.67 -9.73
CA TYR A 118 -0.50 5.83 -8.28
C TYR A 118 0.64 4.99 -7.71
N LEU A 119 1.16 4.02 -8.48
CA LEU A 119 2.15 3.06 -8.00
C LEU A 119 3.45 3.75 -7.53
N LYS A 120 3.94 4.70 -8.31
CA LYS A 120 5.20 5.38 -8.00
C LYS A 120 5.17 6.08 -6.66
N SER A 121 4.11 6.83 -6.37
CA SER A 121 3.95 7.55 -5.09
C SER A 121 3.85 6.58 -3.91
N GLY A 122 3.10 5.49 -4.07
CA GLY A 122 3.00 4.44 -3.05
C GLY A 122 4.35 3.79 -2.74
N LEU A 123 5.09 3.37 -3.77
CA LEU A 123 6.41 2.77 -3.59
C LEU A 123 7.45 3.77 -3.04
N GLN A 124 7.38 5.06 -3.40
CA GLN A 124 8.22 6.10 -2.82
C GLN A 124 7.95 6.23 -1.32
N ARG A 125 6.67 6.34 -0.94
CA ARG A 125 6.28 6.44 0.47
C ARG A 125 6.74 5.21 1.27
N LEU A 126 6.63 4.02 0.70
CA LEU A 126 7.13 2.80 1.31
C LEU A 126 8.66 2.82 1.47
N ALA A 127 9.38 3.30 0.45
CA ALA A 127 10.84 3.39 0.50
C ALA A 127 11.33 4.33 1.62
N GLU A 128 10.54 5.32 2.01
CA GLU A 128 10.84 6.24 3.11
C GLU A 128 10.69 5.59 4.51
N GLU A 129 10.18 4.35 4.59
CA GLU A 129 10.20 3.53 5.82
C GLU A 129 11.55 2.81 6.05
N TYR A 130 12.47 2.87 5.08
CA TYR A 130 13.86 2.51 5.35
C TYR A 130 14.55 3.66 6.09
N PRO A 131 15.42 3.35 7.08
CA PRO A 131 16.16 4.38 7.81
C PRO A 131 17.04 5.23 6.88
N ASP A 132 17.08 6.52 7.15
CA ASP A 132 18.02 7.44 6.51
C ASP A 132 19.43 7.40 7.14
N LEU A 133 20.27 8.36 6.78
CA LEU A 133 21.63 8.48 7.35
C LEU A 133 21.66 8.74 8.86
N ASN A 134 20.55 9.18 9.46
CA ASN A 134 20.40 9.40 10.89
C ASN A 134 19.86 8.14 11.61
N GLY A 135 19.58 7.08 10.87
CA GLY A 135 19.07 5.82 11.41
C GLY A 135 17.56 5.80 11.70
N ILE A 136 16.80 6.82 11.29
CA ILE A 136 15.35 6.93 11.49
C ILE A 136 14.60 7.00 10.16
N ASN A 137 13.41 6.42 10.10
CA ASN A 137 12.54 6.47 8.94
C ASN A 137 11.62 7.71 8.97
N ARG A 138 10.80 7.89 7.91
CA ARG A 138 9.89 9.04 7.81
C ARG A 138 8.83 9.04 8.91
N THR A 139 8.21 7.90 9.20
CA THR A 139 7.17 7.79 10.24
C THR A 139 7.73 8.13 11.61
N GLU A 140 8.89 7.60 11.97
CA GLU A 140 9.60 7.92 13.23
C GLU A 140 9.92 9.40 13.32
N ARG A 141 10.38 10.01 12.24
CA ARG A 141 10.67 11.46 12.18
C ARG A 141 9.42 12.31 12.36
N GLN A 142 8.30 11.92 11.77
CA GLN A 142 7.01 12.61 11.96
C GLN A 142 6.58 12.55 13.42
N ILE A 143 6.65 11.36 14.05
CA ILE A 143 6.34 11.19 15.48
C ILE A 143 7.21 12.09 16.34
N LEU A 144 8.53 12.09 16.12
CA LEU A 144 9.46 12.95 16.87
C LEU A 144 9.16 14.43 16.67
N SER A 145 8.82 14.83 15.45
CA SER A 145 8.44 16.22 15.13
C SER A 145 7.18 16.66 15.90
N ILE A 146 6.17 15.80 15.95
CA ILE A 146 4.92 16.08 16.69
C ILE A 146 5.22 16.20 18.19
N LEU A 147 5.98 15.26 18.75
CA LEU A 147 6.33 15.21 20.16
C LEU A 147 7.32 16.30 20.58
N SER A 148 8.04 16.91 19.65
CA SER A 148 8.92 18.05 19.96
C SER A 148 8.17 19.28 20.49
N GLY A 149 6.86 19.35 20.25
CA GLY A 149 5.95 20.35 20.82
C GLY A 149 5.53 20.10 22.28
N GLY A 150 5.90 18.96 22.85
CA GLY A 150 5.56 18.54 24.20
C GLY A 150 4.84 17.19 24.25
N GLU A 151 4.38 16.81 25.43
CA GLU A 151 3.63 15.56 25.63
C GLU A 151 2.33 15.55 24.83
N SER A 152 2.01 14.40 24.26
CA SER A 152 0.77 14.20 23.52
C SER A 152 0.23 12.79 23.71
N ALA A 153 -1.09 12.68 23.80
CA ALA A 153 -1.74 11.37 23.85
C ALA A 153 -1.47 10.59 22.56
N PRO A 154 -1.18 9.28 22.62
CA PRO A 154 -0.85 8.48 21.45
C PRO A 154 -1.86 8.60 20.29
N GLY A 155 -3.18 8.64 20.59
CA GLY A 155 -4.22 8.83 19.58
C GLY A 155 -4.16 10.20 18.89
N SER A 156 -3.67 11.23 19.56
CA SER A 156 -3.43 12.55 18.94
C SER A 156 -2.22 12.49 18.02
N VAL A 157 -1.12 11.85 18.47
CA VAL A 157 0.08 11.64 17.64
C VAL A 157 -0.26 10.91 16.36
N PHE A 158 -1.09 9.84 16.43
CA PHE A 158 -1.57 9.13 15.25
C PHE A 158 -2.33 10.05 14.29
N ARG A 159 -3.35 10.75 14.80
CA ARG A 159 -4.17 11.66 13.98
C ARG A 159 -3.32 12.74 13.31
N ASP A 160 -2.41 13.36 14.07
CA ASP A 160 -1.58 14.45 13.56
C ASP A 160 -0.55 13.93 12.55
N SER A 161 -0.02 12.72 12.73
CA SER A 161 0.85 12.07 11.73
C SER A 161 0.11 11.78 10.43
N GLN A 162 -1.18 11.36 10.49
CA GLN A 162 -1.98 11.12 9.29
C GLN A 162 -2.25 12.42 8.50
N GLN A 163 -2.26 13.58 9.14
CA GLN A 163 -2.39 14.88 8.45
C GLN A 163 -1.14 15.27 7.66
N LEU A 164 0.00 14.65 7.94
CA LEU A 164 1.26 14.85 7.20
C LEU A 164 1.38 13.92 5.99
N GLU A 165 0.40 13.06 5.77
CA GLU A 165 0.38 12.09 4.69
C GLU A 165 -0.65 12.44 3.61
N SER A 166 -0.29 12.16 2.35
CA SER A 166 -1.21 12.31 1.21
C SER A 166 -0.83 11.29 0.10
N PRO A 167 -1.62 10.24 -0.06
CA PRO A 167 -2.75 9.77 0.76
C PRO A 167 -2.31 9.28 2.15
N GLN A 168 -3.29 8.98 3.00
CA GLN A 168 -3.03 8.42 4.33
C GLN A 168 -2.14 7.17 4.24
N PHE A 169 -1.23 7.03 5.20
CA PHE A 169 -0.27 5.95 5.24
C PHE A 169 -0.37 5.19 6.56
N MET A 170 -0.43 3.88 6.47
CA MET A 170 -0.62 2.87 7.51
C MET A 170 -1.86 3.08 8.41
N GLY A 171 -2.39 1.97 8.89
CA GLY A 171 -3.44 1.96 9.90
C GLY A 171 -2.89 2.12 11.32
N ASP A 172 -3.79 2.31 12.27
CA ASP A 172 -3.50 2.49 13.68
C ASP A 172 -2.65 1.34 14.27
N SER A 173 -3.01 0.10 13.99
CA SER A 173 -2.30 -1.08 14.51
C SER A 173 -0.82 -1.10 14.09
N SER A 174 -0.51 -0.75 12.84
CA SER A 174 0.87 -0.65 12.36
C SER A 174 1.59 0.53 13.01
N PHE A 175 0.90 1.65 13.17
CA PHE A 175 1.44 2.83 13.83
C PHE A 175 1.80 2.55 15.31
N TRP A 176 0.94 1.82 16.03
CA TRP A 176 1.23 1.41 17.41
C TRP A 176 2.46 0.52 17.53
N LEU A 177 2.73 -0.32 16.53
CA LEU A 177 3.96 -1.10 16.49
C LEU A 177 5.21 -0.23 16.30
N VAL A 178 5.10 0.87 15.54
CA VAL A 178 6.20 1.86 15.43
C VAL A 178 6.44 2.55 16.77
N ILE A 179 5.39 3.10 17.39
CA ILE A 179 5.47 3.73 18.73
C ILE A 179 6.12 2.76 19.73
N LYS A 180 5.64 1.51 19.78
CA LYS A 180 6.17 0.49 20.68
C LYS A 180 7.67 0.28 20.47
N ARG A 181 8.13 0.15 19.23
CA ARG A 181 9.56 -0.01 18.93
C ARG A 181 10.38 1.21 19.36
N MET A 182 9.84 2.43 19.18
CA MET A 182 10.52 3.65 19.58
C MET A 182 10.67 3.79 21.10
N VAL A 183 9.73 3.21 21.88
CA VAL A 183 9.78 3.18 23.36
C VAL A 183 10.67 2.05 23.88
N GLU A 184 10.58 0.85 23.30
CA GLU A 184 11.18 -0.40 23.83
C GLU A 184 12.57 -0.72 23.24
N SER A 185 13.10 0.12 22.35
CA SER A 185 14.43 -0.09 21.79
C SER A 185 15.54 0.06 22.85
N ASP A 186 16.72 -0.52 22.61
CA ASP A 186 17.89 -0.37 23.47
C ASP A 186 18.31 1.11 23.68
N THR A 187 17.95 1.95 22.73
CA THR A 187 18.10 3.41 22.80
C THR A 187 16.76 4.06 22.48
N PRO A 188 15.88 4.20 23.49
CA PRO A 188 14.54 4.74 23.27
C PRO A 188 14.58 6.16 22.69
N LEU A 189 13.80 6.39 21.64
CA LEU A 189 13.64 7.71 21.02
C LEU A 189 12.55 8.56 21.68
N ILE A 190 11.61 7.89 22.35
CA ILE A 190 10.50 8.48 23.09
C ILE A 190 10.29 7.72 24.40
N ALA A 191 9.66 8.34 25.37
CA ALA A 191 9.26 7.72 26.63
C ALA A 191 7.77 7.87 26.86
N LEU A 192 7.19 6.95 27.63
CA LEU A 192 5.84 7.12 28.17
C LEU A 192 5.96 8.06 29.38
N ALA A 193 5.06 9.05 29.46
CA ALA A 193 4.94 9.85 30.66
C ALA A 193 4.32 9.02 31.79
N ASP A 194 4.81 9.19 33.00
CA ASP A 194 4.19 8.62 34.17
C ASP A 194 2.81 9.25 34.37
N GLY A 195 1.75 8.43 34.31
CA GLY A 195 0.37 8.83 34.45
C GLY A 195 -0.05 9.09 35.90
#